data_4f3e40b4338c1db97437af3292b34ad7
#
_entry.id   4f3e40b4338c1db97437af3292b34ad7
#
_cell.length_a   1.000
_cell.length_b   1.000
_cell.length_c   1.000
_cell.angle_alpha   90.00
_cell.angle_beta   90.00
_cell.angle_gamma   90.00
#
_symmetry.space_group_name_H-M   'P 1'
#
loop_
_entity.id
_entity.type
_entity.pdbx_description
1 polymer ?
#
loop_
_entity_poly.entity_id
_entity_poly.type
_entity_poly.pdbx_seq_one_letter_code
_entity_poly.pdbx_strand_id
1 'polypeptide(L)'
;MLFRSLFEKVMPRNTPQREMTVAEARTVLFEEACDALISSEKVSARAIELAENVGIVFLDEIDKVVATEGGRGADVSRQGVQRDLLPIVEGTTVQTKYGYVKTDHILFVAAGAFHKVSPSDLDRKSVV
;
A
#
# COMPACT_ATOMS: atom_id res chain seq x y z
N MET A 1 2.15 -30.95 -6.83
CA MET A 1 2.33 -29.57 -7.32
C MET A 1 3.80 -29.09 -7.30
N LEU A 2 4.76 -29.92 -6.94
CA LEU A 2 6.20 -29.60 -6.81
C LEU A 2 7.03 -29.78 -8.11
N PHE A 3 6.50 -30.46 -9.11
CA PHE A 3 7.25 -30.75 -10.36
C PHE A 3 7.28 -29.58 -11.38
N ARG A 4 6.33 -28.64 -11.31
CA ARG A 4 6.25 -27.52 -12.27
C ARG A 4 7.36 -26.48 -12.07
N SER A 5 7.79 -26.26 -10.83
CA SER A 5 8.83 -25.27 -10.50
C SER A 5 10.26 -25.75 -10.83
N LEU A 6 10.48 -27.04 -10.89
CA LEU A 6 11.77 -27.62 -11.27
C LEU A 6 12.02 -27.60 -12.78
N PHE A 7 10.95 -27.78 -13.58
CA PHE A 7 11.03 -27.72 -15.04
C PHE A 7 11.28 -26.30 -15.59
N GLU A 8 10.73 -25.27 -14.93
CA GLU A 8 10.99 -23.87 -15.29
C GLU A 8 12.44 -23.42 -15.08
N LYS A 9 13.17 -24.10 -14.19
CA LYS A 9 14.59 -23.80 -13.92
C LYS A 9 15.56 -24.45 -14.89
N VAL A 10 15.13 -25.47 -15.63
CA VAL A 10 16.01 -26.28 -16.51
C VAL A 10 15.81 -25.99 -18.00
N MET A 11 14.70 -25.36 -18.39
CA MET A 11 14.54 -24.92 -19.77
C MET A 11 15.39 -23.68 -20.02
N PRO A 12 16.29 -23.70 -21.05
CA PRO A 12 16.95 -22.48 -21.49
C PRO A 12 15.84 -21.50 -21.89
N ARG A 13 15.80 -20.35 -21.24
CA ARG A 13 14.96 -19.24 -21.67
C ARG A 13 15.35 -18.96 -23.13
N ASN A 14 14.43 -19.26 -24.02
CA ASN A 14 14.55 -18.87 -25.41
C ASN A 14 14.45 -17.35 -25.46
N THR A 15 15.55 -16.69 -25.18
CA THR A 15 15.67 -15.24 -25.31
C THR A 15 15.56 -14.96 -26.81
N PRO A 16 14.55 -14.23 -27.27
CA PRO A 16 14.45 -13.86 -28.67
C PRO A 16 15.74 -13.13 -29.03
N GLN A 17 16.50 -13.68 -30.01
CA GLN A 17 17.67 -13.00 -30.56
C GLN A 17 17.17 -11.69 -31.17
N ARG A 18 17.53 -10.58 -30.56
CA ARG A 18 17.25 -9.24 -31.06
C ARG A 18 18.49 -8.75 -31.78
N GLU A 19 18.38 -8.58 -33.09
CA GLU A 19 19.42 -7.86 -33.83
C GLU A 19 19.28 -6.37 -33.56
N MET A 20 20.37 -5.75 -33.14
CA MET A 20 20.42 -4.34 -32.82
C MET A 20 21.82 -3.77 -33.12
N THR A 21 21.91 -2.48 -33.29
CA THR A 21 23.20 -1.82 -33.49
C THR A 21 24.02 -1.83 -32.19
N VAL A 22 25.34 -1.66 -32.31
CA VAL A 22 26.25 -1.57 -31.16
C VAL A 22 25.86 -0.43 -30.20
N ALA A 23 25.38 0.69 -30.75
CA ALA A 23 24.92 1.82 -29.95
C ALA A 23 23.69 1.47 -29.09
N GLU A 24 22.69 0.83 -29.71
CA GLU A 24 21.50 0.34 -29.00
C GLU A 24 21.86 -0.72 -27.96
N ALA A 25 22.73 -1.68 -28.33
CA ALA A 25 23.17 -2.72 -27.41
C ALA A 25 23.84 -2.14 -26.16
N ARG A 26 24.66 -1.09 -26.30
CA ARG A 26 25.28 -0.42 -25.14
C ARG A 26 24.25 0.18 -24.21
N THR A 27 23.19 0.81 -24.73
CA THR A 27 22.11 1.37 -23.90
C THR A 27 21.36 0.27 -23.15
N VAL A 28 20.97 -0.79 -23.85
CA VAL A 28 20.29 -1.93 -23.24
C VAL A 28 21.12 -2.60 -22.15
N LEU A 29 22.40 -2.87 -22.42
CA LEU A 29 23.31 -3.48 -21.45
C LEU A 29 23.58 -2.57 -20.24
N PHE A 30 23.60 -1.26 -20.46
CA PHE A 30 23.75 -0.30 -19.36
C PHE A 30 22.49 -0.31 -18.46
N GLU A 31 21.30 -0.29 -19.05
CA GLU A 31 20.04 -0.39 -18.31
C GLU A 31 19.94 -1.71 -17.54
N GLU A 32 20.25 -2.84 -18.18
CA GLU A 32 20.27 -4.15 -17.51
C GLU A 32 21.29 -4.20 -16.36
N ALA A 33 22.46 -3.60 -16.53
CA ALA A 33 23.46 -3.52 -15.46
C ALA A 33 22.99 -2.64 -14.29
N CYS A 34 22.33 -1.53 -14.58
CA CYS A 34 21.72 -0.67 -13.56
C CYS A 34 20.64 -1.42 -12.78
N ASP A 35 19.74 -2.11 -13.49
CA ASP A 35 18.67 -2.90 -12.88
C ASP A 35 19.22 -4.05 -12.01
N ALA A 36 20.32 -4.68 -12.43
CA ALA A 36 20.97 -5.74 -11.66
C ALA A 36 21.60 -5.22 -10.35
N LEU A 37 21.91 -3.92 -10.24
CA LEU A 37 22.40 -3.28 -9.03
C LEU A 37 21.29 -2.93 -8.04
N ILE A 38 20.05 -2.90 -8.50
CA ILE A 38 18.88 -2.57 -7.68
C ILE A 38 18.37 -3.85 -7.00
N SER A 39 18.53 -3.92 -5.68
CA SER A 39 17.90 -4.99 -4.88
C SER A 39 16.46 -4.60 -4.55
N SER A 40 15.49 -5.39 -4.97
CA SER A 40 14.07 -5.19 -4.64
C SER A 40 13.83 -5.16 -3.12
N GLU A 41 14.61 -5.94 -2.36
CA GLU A 41 14.54 -5.94 -0.90
C GLU A 41 14.99 -4.60 -0.31
N LYS A 42 16.10 -4.02 -0.81
CA LYS A 42 16.58 -2.71 -0.37
C LYS A 42 15.60 -1.60 -0.74
N VAL A 43 15.00 -1.67 -1.93
CA VAL A 43 13.96 -0.72 -2.36
C VAL A 43 12.75 -0.80 -1.44
N SER A 44 12.26 -2.00 -1.14
CA SER A 44 11.12 -2.20 -0.25
C SER A 44 11.42 -1.70 1.17
N ALA A 45 12.59 -2.04 1.72
CA ALA A 45 13.01 -1.58 3.04
C ALA A 45 13.09 -0.05 3.10
N ARG A 46 13.67 0.59 2.07
CA ARG A 46 13.75 2.05 2.01
C ARG A 46 12.39 2.71 1.83
N ALA A 47 11.49 2.09 1.06
CA ALA A 47 10.12 2.59 0.90
C ALA A 47 9.33 2.54 2.22
N ILE A 48 9.47 1.46 2.99
CA ILE A 48 8.87 1.33 4.32
C ILE A 48 9.43 2.42 5.25
N GLU A 49 10.75 2.56 5.32
CA GLU A 49 11.41 3.58 6.14
C GLU A 49 10.91 5.00 5.81
N LEU A 50 10.79 5.33 4.53
CA LEU A 50 10.28 6.63 4.09
C LEU A 50 8.79 6.80 4.44
N ALA A 51 7.97 5.77 4.21
CA ALA A 51 6.56 5.81 4.56
C ALA A 51 6.34 6.03 6.06
N GLU A 52 7.07 5.31 6.90
CA GLU A 52 6.97 5.42 8.36
C GLU A 52 7.38 6.78 8.91
N ASN A 53 8.38 7.44 8.31
CA ASN A 53 8.99 8.64 8.89
C ASN A 53 8.51 9.95 8.25
N VAL A 54 8.13 9.93 6.97
CA VAL A 54 7.75 11.12 6.20
C VAL A 54 6.51 10.90 5.34
N GLY A 55 5.77 9.81 5.56
CA GLY A 55 4.58 9.47 4.80
C GLY A 55 3.44 10.45 5.08
N ILE A 56 2.70 10.79 4.03
CA ILE A 56 1.45 11.56 4.11
C ILE A 56 0.36 10.78 3.39
N VAL A 57 -0.77 10.59 4.06
CA VAL A 57 -1.94 9.89 3.50
C VAL A 57 -3.10 10.87 3.43
N PHE A 58 -3.67 11.04 2.25
CA PHE A 58 -4.88 11.84 2.04
C PHE A 58 -6.08 10.90 1.94
N LEU A 59 -7.09 11.17 2.78
CA LEU A 59 -8.35 10.44 2.81
C LEU A 59 -9.46 11.40 2.38
N ASP A 60 -10.08 11.11 1.23
CA ASP A 60 -11.21 11.89 0.76
C ASP A 60 -12.53 11.23 1.15
N GLU A 61 -13.60 12.03 1.23
CA GLU A 61 -14.96 11.57 1.55
C GLU A 61 -15.07 10.82 2.89
N ILE A 62 -14.27 11.20 3.88
CA ILE A 62 -14.20 10.50 5.17
C ILE A 62 -15.57 10.56 5.91
N ASP A 63 -16.39 11.56 5.64
CA ASP A 63 -17.74 11.68 6.19
C ASP A 63 -18.67 10.52 5.78
N LYS A 64 -18.38 9.83 4.68
CA LYS A 64 -19.14 8.66 4.24
C LYS A 64 -18.81 7.37 5.01
N VAL A 65 -17.67 7.37 5.70
CA VAL A 65 -17.23 6.25 6.53
C VAL A 65 -17.86 6.31 7.93
N VAL A 66 -18.25 7.52 8.37
CA VAL A 66 -18.89 7.70 9.68
C VAL A 66 -20.26 7.05 9.69
N ALA A 67 -20.47 6.11 10.59
CA ALA A 67 -21.77 5.48 10.78
C ALA A 67 -22.74 6.44 11.49
N THR A 68 -23.93 6.62 10.93
CA THR A 68 -25.01 7.36 11.58
C THR A 68 -25.80 6.43 12.48
N GLU A 69 -26.03 6.82 13.75
CA GLU A 69 -26.85 6.02 14.66
C GLU A 69 -28.27 5.81 14.09
N GLY A 70 -28.68 4.57 13.89
CA GLY A 70 -30.07 4.19 13.57
C GLY A 70 -30.35 3.59 12.18
N GLY A 71 -29.34 3.38 11.33
CA GLY A 71 -29.55 2.78 10.01
C GLY A 71 -29.49 1.24 10.01
N ARG A 72 -30.43 0.57 9.30
CA ARG A 72 -30.43 -0.88 9.14
C ARG A 72 -29.58 -1.31 7.94
N GLY A 73 -28.60 -2.19 8.16
CA GLY A 73 -27.89 -2.92 7.10
C GLY A 73 -26.65 -2.22 6.51
N ALA A 74 -26.77 -1.03 5.94
CA ALA A 74 -25.62 -0.29 5.37
C ALA A 74 -24.69 0.29 6.44
N ASP A 75 -25.19 0.54 7.64
CA ASP A 75 -24.43 1.12 8.75
C ASP A 75 -23.48 0.10 9.40
N VAL A 76 -23.80 -1.19 9.38
CA VAL A 76 -22.90 -2.24 9.91
C VAL A 76 -21.58 -2.28 9.11
N SER A 77 -21.65 -2.10 7.78
CA SER A 77 -20.45 -2.05 6.94
C SER A 77 -19.62 -0.79 7.18
N ARG A 78 -20.27 0.36 7.40
CA ARG A 78 -19.59 1.63 7.70
C ARG A 78 -18.93 1.60 9.07
N GLN A 79 -19.61 1.07 10.09
CA GLN A 79 -19.05 0.85 11.43
C GLN A 79 -17.79 -0.04 11.38
N GLY A 80 -17.81 -1.08 10.54
CA GLY A 80 -16.64 -1.93 10.30
C GLY A 80 -15.45 -1.13 9.77
N VAL A 81 -15.67 -0.33 8.73
CA VAL A 81 -14.59 0.49 8.11
C VAL A 81 -14.07 1.55 9.08
N GLN A 82 -14.94 2.24 9.80
CA GLN A 82 -14.54 3.23 10.80
C GLN A 82 -13.71 2.60 11.92
N ARG A 83 -14.15 1.45 12.43
CA ARG A 83 -13.44 0.69 13.46
C ARG A 83 -12.07 0.21 13.01
N ASP A 84 -11.91 -0.15 11.72
CA ASP A 84 -10.65 -0.62 11.18
C ASP A 84 -9.70 0.54 10.82
N LEU A 85 -10.26 1.70 10.44
CA LEU A 85 -9.48 2.88 10.07
C LEU A 85 -8.90 3.59 11.30
N LEU A 86 -9.65 3.69 12.38
CA LEU A 86 -9.26 4.44 13.57
C LEU A 86 -7.91 4.00 14.15
N PRO A 87 -7.63 2.70 14.36
CA PRO A 87 -6.32 2.25 14.84
C PRO A 87 -5.17 2.61 13.89
N ILE A 88 -5.43 2.66 12.58
CA ILE A 88 -4.41 3.02 11.59
C ILE A 88 -4.03 4.49 11.73
N VAL A 89 -5.01 5.37 11.97
CA VAL A 89 -4.78 6.81 12.18
C VAL A 89 -4.17 7.09 13.55
N GLU A 90 -4.56 6.35 14.58
CA GLU A 90 -4.02 6.50 15.94
C GLU A 90 -2.59 5.94 16.10
N GLY A 91 -2.14 5.09 15.20
CA GLY A 91 -0.83 4.44 15.21
C GLY A 91 -0.92 2.94 15.50
N THR A 92 -0.53 2.16 14.52
CA THR A 92 -0.47 0.69 14.61
C THR A 92 0.56 0.13 13.63
N THR A 93 0.75 -1.18 13.66
CA THR A 93 1.57 -1.89 12.68
C THR A 93 0.69 -2.58 11.66
N VAL A 94 0.79 -2.18 10.40
CA VAL A 94 0.05 -2.73 9.27
C VAL A 94 0.92 -3.69 8.47
N GLN A 95 0.42 -4.88 8.19
CA GLN A 95 1.08 -5.83 7.31
C GLN A 95 0.78 -5.49 5.86
N THR A 96 1.83 -5.29 5.06
CA THR A 96 1.75 -5.06 3.62
C THR A 96 2.44 -6.17 2.83
N LYS A 97 2.28 -6.19 1.52
CA LYS A 97 3.02 -7.12 0.64
C LYS A 97 4.53 -6.86 0.62
N TYR A 98 4.99 -5.73 1.14
CA TYR A 98 6.41 -5.36 1.21
C TYR A 98 7.01 -5.51 2.60
N GLY A 99 6.20 -5.76 3.61
CA GLY A 99 6.59 -5.89 5.01
C GLY A 99 5.65 -5.17 5.95
N TYR A 100 6.04 -5.04 7.20
CA TYR A 100 5.28 -4.32 8.22
C TYR A 100 5.58 -2.84 8.17
N VAL A 101 4.55 -2.01 8.30
CA VAL A 101 4.63 -0.54 8.31
C VAL A 101 4.00 -0.03 9.60
N LYS A 102 4.73 0.78 10.34
CA LYS A 102 4.20 1.49 11.52
C LYS A 102 3.61 2.82 11.09
N THR A 103 2.41 3.12 11.59
CA THR A 103 1.68 4.33 11.16
C THR A 103 1.80 5.49 12.15
N ASP A 104 2.54 5.32 13.24
CA ASP A 104 2.66 6.28 14.35
C ASP A 104 3.13 7.69 13.93
N HIS A 105 3.97 7.77 12.90
CA HIS A 105 4.52 9.03 12.40
C HIS A 105 4.02 9.42 11.00
N ILE A 106 3.03 8.69 10.48
CA ILE A 106 2.39 9.02 9.20
C ILE A 106 1.40 10.16 9.44
N LEU A 107 1.50 11.21 8.64
CA LEU A 107 0.51 12.29 8.66
C LEU A 107 -0.74 11.88 7.86
N PHE A 108 -1.88 11.84 8.53
CA PHE A 108 -3.17 11.64 7.87
C PHE A 108 -3.89 12.98 7.71
N VAL A 109 -4.30 13.30 6.48
CA VAL A 109 -5.08 14.47 6.13
C VAL A 109 -6.42 14.00 5.58
N ALA A 110 -7.50 14.26 6.29
CA ALA A 110 -8.83 13.81 5.91
C ALA A 110 -9.70 14.97 5.43
N ALA A 111 -10.45 14.77 4.35
CA ALA A 111 -11.42 15.72 3.82
C ALA A 111 -12.80 15.07 3.74
N GLY A 112 -13.86 15.86 3.96
CA GLY A 112 -15.24 15.43 3.88
C GLY A 112 -16.19 16.61 3.92
N ALA A 113 -17.41 16.41 3.46
CA ALA A 113 -18.43 17.47 3.44
C ALA A 113 -19.12 17.70 4.79
N PHE A 114 -19.11 16.71 5.67
CA PHE A 114 -19.64 16.74 7.06
C PHE A 114 -21.03 17.39 7.21
N HIS A 115 -21.93 17.18 6.24
CA HIS A 115 -23.29 17.77 6.27
C HIS A 115 -24.20 17.16 7.34
N LYS A 116 -23.99 15.88 7.69
CA LYS A 116 -24.84 15.11 8.62
C LYS A 116 -24.10 14.60 9.86
N VAL A 117 -22.79 14.63 9.83
CA VAL A 117 -21.91 14.13 10.88
C VAL A 117 -20.83 15.16 11.16
N SER A 118 -20.25 15.13 12.35
CA SER A 118 -19.17 16.02 12.75
C SER A 118 -17.81 15.31 12.61
N PRO A 119 -16.70 16.02 12.38
CA PRO A 119 -15.37 15.42 12.47
C PRO A 119 -15.11 14.69 13.80
N SER A 120 -15.69 15.18 14.91
CA SER A 120 -15.61 14.54 16.22
C SER A 120 -16.30 13.17 16.28
N ASP A 121 -17.22 12.87 15.38
CA ASP A 121 -17.90 11.57 15.32
C ASP A 121 -17.00 10.46 14.78
N LEU A 122 -15.87 10.82 14.13
CA LEU A 122 -14.83 9.87 13.71
C LEU A 122 -14.08 9.27 14.90
N ASP A 123 -13.88 10.07 15.97
CA ASP A 123 -13.14 9.69 17.18
C ASP A 123 -14.05 9.08 18.26
N ARG A 124 -15.34 8.97 17.99
CA ARG A 124 -16.27 8.39 18.96
C ARG A 124 -15.98 6.92 19.14
N LYS A 125 -15.18 6.59 20.14
CA LYS A 125 -15.10 5.24 20.70
C LYS A 125 -16.53 4.86 21.06
N SER A 126 -17.05 3.84 20.38
CA SER A 126 -18.37 3.29 20.68
C SER A 126 -18.43 3.00 22.19
N VAL A 127 -19.14 3.86 22.92
CA VAL A 127 -19.49 3.60 24.31
C VAL A 127 -20.48 2.44 24.26
N VAL A 128 -20.03 1.28 24.73
CA VAL A 128 -20.87 0.12 25.05
C VAL A 128 -21.57 0.38 26.37
#